data_5934bf6fa0068abfd372843e1737de46
#
_entry.id   5934bf6fa0068abfd372843e1737de46
#
_cell.length_a   1.000
_cell.length_b   1.000
_cell.length_c   1.000
_cell.angle_alpha   90.00
_cell.angle_beta   90.00
_cell.angle_gamma   90.00
#
_symmetry.space_group_name_H-M   'P 1'
#
loop_
_entity.id
_entity.type
_entity.pdbx_description
1 polymer ?
#
loop_
_entity_poly.entity_id
_entity_poly.type
_entity_poly.pdbx_seq_one_letter_code
_entity_poly.pdbx_strand_id
1 'polypeptide(L)'
;MPFFDDTERSDSHPSQEKDVRVPPSVLCLKVPSAEGDELVVHREGDEDFVFLFEALDDATDYARMAEQALGFEPHIGRVKVVELHFKTARFKPAVGQQVDVLLHR
;
A
#
# COMPACT_ATOMS: atom_id res chain seq x y z
N MET A 1 4.73 -29.71 -17.50
CA MET A 1 4.80 -29.00 -17.35
C MET A 1 4.94 -28.67 -16.94
N PRO A 2 4.58 -28.65 -17.11
CA PRO A 2 4.61 -27.91 -16.91
C PRO A 2 4.45 -27.48 -16.71
N PHE A 3 4.12 -27.26 -17.02
CA PHE A 3 4.00 -26.54 -17.06
C PHE A 3 3.65 -26.13 -16.73
N PHE A 4 3.36 -26.34 -16.98
CA PHE A 4 3.10 -25.67 -16.94
C PHE A 4 2.80 -25.22 -16.70
N ASP A 5 2.50 -25.59 -17.00
CA ASP A 5 2.24 -24.92 -16.98
C ASP A 5 1.88 -24.51 -16.76
N ASP A 6 1.67 -24.61 -17.06
CA ASP A 6 1.34 -23.90 -16.99
C ASP A 6 0.83 -23.55 -16.76
N THR A 7 0.67 -23.82 -17.02
CA THR A 7 0.23 -23.16 -16.82
C THR A 7 -0.03 -22.94 -16.31
N GLU A 8 -0.17 -23.10 -16.49
CA GLU A 8 -0.38 -22.53 -15.88
C GLU A 8 -0.28 -22.06 -15.46
N ARG A 9 -0.18 -21.70 -15.83
CA ARG A 9 -0.18 -20.93 -15.27
C ARG A 9 -0.39 -20.28 -15.30
N SER A 10 -0.54 -20.10 -15.54
CA SER A 10 -0.89 -19.16 -15.39
C SER A 10 -1.22 -18.65 -15.30
N ASP A 11 -1.36 -18.39 -15.67
CA ASP A 11 -1.89 -17.70 -15.32
C ASP A 11 -1.96 -17.27 -14.84
N SER A 12 -1.79 -16.64 -14.70
CA SER A 12 -2.06 -15.99 -13.95
C SER A 12 -2.22 -15.65 -13.40
N HIS A 13 -2.07 -15.15 -12.93
CA HIS A 13 -2.56 -14.85 -12.20
C HIS A 13 -3.26 -13.91 -11.48
N PRO A 14 -3.69 -13.26 -11.54
CA PRO A 14 -4.54 -12.22 -11.01
C PRO A 14 -5.48 -12.69 -9.92
N SER A 15 -5.62 -13.93 -9.78
CA SER A 15 -6.45 -14.49 -8.73
C SER A 15 -5.92 -14.18 -7.34
N GLN A 16 -4.64 -13.92 -7.22
CA GLN A 16 -4.10 -13.56 -5.91
C GLN A 16 -4.63 -12.22 -5.43
N GLU A 17 -4.84 -11.31 -6.35
CA GLU A 17 -5.38 -10.01 -5.98
C GLU A 17 -6.80 -10.13 -5.45
N LYS A 18 -7.54 -11.08 -5.95
CA LYS A 18 -8.89 -11.31 -5.48
C LYS A 18 -8.94 -11.82 -4.06
N ASP A 19 -7.88 -12.48 -3.64
CA ASP A 19 -7.82 -13.05 -2.30
C ASP A 19 -7.33 -12.07 -1.26
N VAL A 20 -6.80 -10.93 -1.69
CA VAL A 20 -6.30 -9.93 -0.77
C VAL A 20 -7.43 -8.97 -0.45
N ARG A 21 -7.70 -8.83 0.83
CA ARG A 21 -8.73 -7.92 1.31
C ARG A 21 -8.10 -6.83 2.13
N VAL A 22 -8.44 -5.60 1.78
CA VAL A 22 -7.98 -4.45 2.53
C VAL A 22 -8.95 -4.23 3.69
N PRO A 23 -8.46 -4.25 4.94
CA PRO A 23 -9.35 -3.99 6.07
C PRO A 23 -9.95 -2.60 5.99
N PRO A 24 -11.09 -2.35 6.63
CA PRO A 24 -11.69 -1.02 6.60
C PRO A 24 -10.82 0.06 7.21
N SER A 25 -9.92 -0.32 8.11
CA SER A 25 -9.01 0.62 8.77
C SER A 25 -7.60 0.08 8.63
N VAL A 26 -6.68 0.91 8.16
CA VAL A 26 -5.29 0.50 7.87
C VAL A 26 -4.35 1.57 8.38
N LEU A 27 -3.06 1.22 8.40
CA LEU A 27 -2.01 2.15 8.78
C LEU A 27 -1.47 2.83 7.53
N CYS A 28 -1.10 4.09 7.69
CA CYS A 28 -0.48 4.86 6.61
C CYS A 28 0.61 5.73 7.20
N LEU A 29 1.40 6.35 6.34
CA LEU A 29 2.45 7.27 6.75
C LEU A 29 1.98 8.69 6.53
N LYS A 30 2.24 9.55 7.50
CA LYS A 30 1.81 10.93 7.45
C LYS A 30 2.97 11.87 7.74
N VAL A 31 2.92 13.04 7.12
CA VAL A 31 3.89 14.10 7.37
C VAL A 31 3.11 15.35 7.78
N PRO A 32 3.67 16.15 8.69
CA PRO A 32 3.00 17.40 9.06
C PRO A 32 3.05 18.40 7.91
N SER A 33 1.99 19.16 7.77
CA SER A 33 1.94 20.25 6.81
C SER A 33 1.20 21.42 7.43
N ALA A 34 1.16 22.52 6.70
CA ALA A 34 0.52 23.74 7.20
C ALA A 34 -0.97 23.56 7.44
N GLU A 35 -1.58 22.62 6.73
CA GLU A 35 -3.01 22.39 6.79
C GLU A 35 -3.38 21.11 7.55
N GLY A 36 -2.44 20.58 8.33
CA GLY A 36 -2.64 19.34 9.03
C GLY A 36 -1.75 18.27 8.45
N ASP A 37 -1.99 17.03 8.87
CA ASP A 37 -1.16 15.93 8.39
C ASP A 37 -1.55 15.52 6.99
N GLU A 38 -0.54 15.24 6.16
CA GLU A 38 -0.74 14.77 4.81
C GLU A 38 -0.19 13.36 4.66
N LEU A 39 -0.86 12.58 3.82
CA LEU A 39 -0.41 11.23 3.53
C LEU A 39 0.82 11.25 2.65
N VAL A 40 1.74 10.35 2.94
CA VAL A 40 2.90 10.13 2.07
C VAL A 40 2.43 9.32 0.87
N VAL A 41 2.72 9.84 -0.31
CA VAL A 41 2.36 9.16 -1.55
C VAL A 41 3.60 8.96 -2.40
N HIS A 42 3.53 7.97 -3.25
CA HIS A 42 4.58 7.64 -4.19
C HIS A 42 4.04 7.79 -5.60
N ARG A 43 4.73 8.52 -6.43
CA ARG A 43 4.32 8.72 -7.82
C ARG A 43 5.11 7.81 -8.73
N GLU A 44 4.38 7.07 -9.55
CA GLU A 44 4.97 6.25 -10.61
C GLU A 44 4.30 6.65 -11.93
N GLY A 45 5.08 7.27 -12.81
CA GLY A 45 4.49 7.80 -14.03
C GLY A 45 3.49 8.89 -13.69
N ASP A 46 2.25 8.68 -14.11
CA ASP A 46 1.18 9.65 -13.87
C ASP A 46 0.28 9.28 -12.71
N GLU A 47 0.61 8.20 -11.99
CA GLU A 47 -0.24 7.73 -10.91
C GLU A 47 0.38 7.96 -9.55
N ASP A 48 -0.45 8.37 -8.61
CA ASP A 48 -0.07 8.49 -7.22
C ASP A 48 -0.57 7.27 -6.46
N PHE A 49 0.34 6.63 -5.73
CA PHE A 49 0.02 5.49 -4.89
C PHE A 49 0.16 5.88 -3.44
N VAL A 50 -0.86 5.59 -2.64
CA VAL A 50 -0.73 5.70 -1.21
C VAL A 50 -0.32 4.33 -0.67
N PHE A 51 0.58 4.33 0.30
CA PHE A 51 1.05 3.08 0.91
C PHE A 51 0.22 2.80 2.16
N LEU A 52 -0.33 1.59 2.21
CA LEU A 52 -1.18 1.15 3.31
C LEU A 52 -0.61 -0.11 3.90
N PHE A 53 -0.70 -0.24 5.22
CA PHE A 53 -0.12 -1.37 5.93
C PHE A 53 -1.13 -1.94 6.90
N GLU A 54 -1.13 -3.25 7.02
CA GLU A 54 -1.94 -3.91 8.02
C GLU A 54 -1.21 -4.03 9.35
N ALA A 55 0.12 -4.25 9.31
CA ALA A 55 0.92 -4.48 10.49
C ALA A 55 1.76 -3.25 10.82
N LEU A 56 1.85 -2.93 12.11
CA LEU A 56 2.64 -1.80 12.56
C LEU A 56 4.12 -1.95 12.23
N ASP A 57 4.65 -3.17 12.33
CA ASP A 57 6.06 -3.41 12.05
C ASP A 57 6.41 -3.05 10.61
N ASP A 58 5.54 -3.42 9.67
CA ASP A 58 5.78 -3.10 8.27
C ASP A 58 5.73 -1.60 8.03
N ALA A 59 4.78 -0.91 8.65
CA ALA A 59 4.67 0.53 8.51
C ALA A 59 5.91 1.22 9.10
N THR A 60 6.39 0.72 10.24
CA THR A 60 7.57 1.30 10.89
C THR A 60 8.80 1.14 10.02
N ASP A 61 8.98 -0.04 9.44
CA ASP A 61 10.14 -0.27 8.56
C ASP A 61 10.10 0.66 7.36
N TYR A 62 8.93 0.83 6.78
CA TYR A 62 8.82 1.70 5.62
C TYR A 62 9.02 3.17 6.00
N ALA A 63 8.57 3.58 7.18
CA ALA A 63 8.79 4.95 7.64
C ALA A 63 10.27 5.25 7.74
N ARG A 64 11.06 4.29 8.23
CA ARG A 64 12.50 4.47 8.34
C ARG A 64 13.16 4.58 6.97
N MET A 65 12.69 3.80 6.01
CA MET A 65 13.20 3.91 4.64
C MET A 65 12.85 5.24 4.04
N ALA A 66 11.63 5.69 4.26
CA ALA A 66 11.17 6.96 3.70
C ALA A 66 11.92 8.15 4.27
N GLU A 67 12.46 8.01 5.47
CA GLU A 67 13.21 9.10 6.08
C GLU A 67 14.35 9.57 5.19
N GLN A 68 15.00 8.64 4.49
CA GLN A 68 16.14 9.01 3.65
C GLN A 68 15.72 9.90 2.49
N ALA A 69 14.52 9.69 1.97
CA ALA A 69 14.03 10.53 0.86
C ALA A 69 13.41 11.81 1.35
N LEU A 70 12.80 11.81 2.54
CA LEU A 70 12.05 12.95 3.03
C LEU A 70 12.88 13.88 3.90
N GLY A 71 13.98 13.40 4.45
CA GLY A 71 14.80 14.19 5.37
C GLY A 71 14.33 14.12 6.81
N PHE A 72 13.25 13.41 7.09
CA PHE A 72 12.76 13.17 8.43
C PHE A 72 11.86 11.94 8.38
N GLU A 73 11.67 11.31 9.53
CA GLU A 73 10.87 10.09 9.59
C GLU A 73 9.39 10.47 9.67
N PRO A 74 8.56 10.01 8.73
CA PRO A 74 7.12 10.23 8.82
C PRO A 74 6.54 9.48 10.00
N HIS A 75 5.40 9.94 10.51
CA HIS A 75 4.76 9.21 11.58
C HIS A 75 3.67 8.31 11.02
N ILE A 76 3.29 7.31 11.81
CA ILE A 76 2.32 6.32 11.40
C ILE A 76 0.97 6.72 11.95
N GLY A 77 -0.03 6.73 11.10
CA GLY A 77 -1.40 7.02 11.49
C GLY A 77 -2.33 5.95 11.00
N ARG A 78 -3.53 5.93 11.56
CA ARG A 78 -4.57 5.01 11.13
C ARG A 78 -5.59 5.78 10.33
N VAL A 79 -6.08 5.16 9.25
CA VAL A 79 -7.03 5.84 8.38
C VAL A 79 -8.09 4.83 7.95
N LYS A 80 -9.30 5.34 7.74
CA LYS A 80 -10.38 4.54 7.17
C LYS A 80 -10.27 4.58 5.67
N VAL A 81 -10.31 3.40 5.06
CA VAL A 81 -10.12 3.31 3.62
C VAL A 81 -11.17 4.12 2.86
N VAL A 82 -12.41 4.15 3.38
CA VAL A 82 -13.47 4.89 2.70
C VAL A 82 -13.23 6.40 2.66
N GLU A 83 -12.33 6.89 3.50
CA GLU A 83 -12.01 8.33 3.55
C GLU A 83 -10.87 8.70 2.61
N LEU A 84 -10.23 7.72 1.98
CA LEU A 84 -9.12 7.98 1.09
C LEU A 84 -9.61 8.41 -0.28
N HIS A 85 -8.93 9.41 -0.83
CA HIS A 85 -9.31 9.95 -2.14
C HIS A 85 -8.31 9.54 -3.21
N PHE A 86 -7.74 8.35 -3.07
CA PHE A 86 -6.79 7.81 -4.02
C PHE A 86 -7.43 6.68 -4.80
N LYS A 87 -7.11 6.62 -6.08
CA LYS A 87 -7.62 5.58 -6.94
C LYS A 87 -6.97 4.25 -6.64
N THR A 88 -5.66 4.27 -6.43
CA THR A 88 -4.87 3.07 -6.23
C THR A 88 -4.06 3.19 -4.96
N ALA A 89 -3.77 2.03 -4.39
CA ALA A 89 -2.93 1.96 -3.20
C ALA A 89 -2.01 0.76 -3.32
N ARG A 90 -0.92 0.83 -2.62
CA ARG A 90 -0.01 -0.29 -2.47
C ARG A 90 -0.19 -0.80 -1.05
N PHE A 91 -0.79 -1.97 -0.92
CA PHE A 91 -1.18 -2.50 0.38
C PHE A 91 -0.27 -3.67 0.77
N LYS A 92 0.27 -3.62 1.98
CA LYS A 92 1.08 -4.69 2.53
C LYS A 92 0.27 -5.39 3.61
N PRO A 93 -0.25 -6.60 3.35
CA PRO A 93 -0.93 -7.36 4.40
C PRO A 93 0.05 -7.80 5.47
N ALA A 94 -0.47 -8.17 6.63
CA ALA A 94 0.38 -8.64 7.73
C ALA A 94 1.15 -9.88 7.32
N VAL A 95 0.54 -10.73 6.52
CA VAL A 95 1.17 -11.93 6.01
C VAL A 95 1.06 -11.89 4.49
N GLY A 96 2.19 -12.00 3.80
CA GLY A 96 2.20 -11.97 2.35
C GLY A 96 2.94 -10.78 1.81
N GLN A 97 2.87 -10.61 0.52
CA GLN A 97 3.62 -9.59 -0.18
C GLN A 97 2.75 -8.37 -0.46
N GLN A 98 3.41 -7.25 -0.67
CA GLN A 98 2.77 -6.01 -1.06
C GLN A 98 2.06 -6.19 -2.41
N VAL A 99 0.85 -5.67 -2.51
CA VAL A 99 0.07 -5.75 -3.73
C VAL A 99 -0.54 -4.38 -4.03
N ASP A 100 -0.82 -4.16 -5.32
CA ASP A 100 -1.53 -2.97 -5.75
C ASP A 100 -3.02 -3.25 -5.72
N VAL A 101 -3.79 -2.34 -5.16
CA VAL A 101 -5.23 -2.52 -5.05
C VAL A 101 -5.95 -1.26 -5.53
N LEU A 102 -7.16 -1.45 -6.01
CA LEU A 102 -8.04 -0.34 -6.38
C LEU A 102 -8.90 0.00 -5.18
N LEU A 103 -8.88 1.27 -4.79
CA LEU A 103 -9.63 1.72 -3.63
C LEU A 103 -11.05 2.14 -3.98
N HIS A 104 -11.23 2.66 -5.20
CA HIS A 104 -12.53 3.14 -5.65
C HIS A 104 -12.81 2.59 -7.04
N ARG A 105 -14.06 2.33 -7.31
CA ARG A 105 -14.48 1.84 -8.62
C ARG A 105 -14.95 2.96 -9.51
#